data_a3b20d5efbd6ecf815c5c95279e67082
#
_entry.id   a3b20d5efbd6ecf815c5c95279e67082
#
_cell.length_a   1.000
_cell.length_b   1.000
_cell.length_c   1.000
_cell.angle_alpha   90.00
_cell.angle_beta   90.00
_cell.angle_gamma   90.00
#
_symmetry.space_group_name_H-M   'P 1'
#
loop_
_entity.id
_entity.type
_entity.pdbx_description
1 polymer ?
#
loop_
_entity_poly.entity_id
_entity_poly.type
_entity_poly.pdbx_seq_one_letter_code
_entity_poly.pdbx_strand_id
1 'polypeptide(L)'
;MNIAQKAKLNWAYMLALTAFALLFGCHTQASEPVTLVRTVGDAGAGDATARPVQAGRTGQQDDYAPRGAGYFPNCVLTNEIGEKKAFFELIAGKIVVVNFVYTTCGDSCPLETARLRKVADRLGERLGKDVHFISISVDPENDTPATLAAYKERFRLPANWHFWVGEPGQAEEIQKKLGVYREAVDQKKDHSLDMAVGNQATGQWLKRSHLENAEVMINLLDRLNPRKPQRAKIVGYDHAPSRIADADGTERLYVSRCMDCHTIGRGDGIGPDLKDVTSRRPRAWLRRWIKEPDAMLREHDPIAMGLYEKYMQVAMPNTKLEDADVELLIDFIDRESKSAAALGRPRTLP
;
A
#
# COMPACT_ATOMS: atom_id res chain seq x y z
N MET A 1 40.31 -26.98 10.18
CA MET A 1 40.65 -26.91 8.77
C MET A 1 41.60 -25.71 8.56
N ASN A 2 42.85 -25.96 8.15
CA ASN A 2 43.96 -25.00 8.14
C ASN A 2 43.83 -24.06 6.92
N ILE A 3 44.29 -22.81 7.06
CA ILE A 3 44.22 -21.73 6.04
C ILE A 3 44.76 -22.17 4.67
N ALA A 4 45.74 -23.08 4.65
CA ALA A 4 46.31 -23.65 3.44
C ALA A 4 45.36 -24.59 2.66
N GLN A 5 44.35 -25.16 3.29
CA GLN A 5 43.33 -25.99 2.62
C GLN A 5 42.24 -25.16 1.95
N LYS A 6 41.93 -23.97 2.47
CA LYS A 6 40.99 -23.05 1.83
C LYS A 6 41.52 -22.41 0.54
N ALA A 7 42.81 -22.15 0.47
CA ALA A 7 43.46 -21.57 -0.71
C ALA A 7 43.47 -22.54 -1.92
N LYS A 8 43.61 -23.84 -1.70
CA LYS A 8 43.64 -24.85 -2.78
C LYS A 8 42.21 -25.10 -3.35
N LEU A 9 41.15 -24.91 -2.56
CA LEU A 9 39.79 -25.12 -3.03
C LEU A 9 39.32 -23.96 -3.95
N ASN A 10 39.75 -22.72 -3.66
CA ASN A 10 39.43 -21.56 -4.49
C ASN A 10 40.12 -21.55 -5.86
N TRP A 11 41.28 -22.16 -5.98
CA TRP A 11 42.02 -22.20 -7.28
C TRP A 11 41.43 -23.22 -8.23
N ALA A 12 40.91 -24.33 -7.73
CA ALA A 12 40.24 -25.35 -8.54
C ALA A 12 38.88 -24.83 -9.10
N TYR A 13 38.19 -23.92 -8.39
CA TYR A 13 36.93 -23.29 -8.85
C TYR A 13 37.16 -22.24 -9.94
N MET A 14 38.29 -21.51 -9.89
CA MET A 14 38.63 -20.50 -10.91
C MET A 14 39.07 -21.09 -12.24
N LEU A 15 39.69 -22.28 -12.25
CA LEU A 15 40.10 -22.96 -13.50
C LEU A 15 38.94 -23.67 -14.21
N ALA A 16 37.85 -24.00 -13.49
CA ALA A 16 36.66 -24.60 -14.09
C ALA A 16 35.76 -23.58 -14.81
N LEU A 17 35.83 -22.30 -14.44
CA LEU A 17 35.03 -21.23 -15.05
C LEU A 17 35.60 -20.68 -16.36
N THR A 18 36.92 -20.87 -16.61
CA THR A 18 37.55 -20.42 -17.85
C THR A 18 37.44 -21.42 -19.01
N ALA A 19 37.14 -22.69 -18.73
CA ALA A 19 36.96 -23.71 -19.76
C ALA A 19 35.53 -23.74 -20.35
N PHE A 20 34.55 -23.13 -19.72
CA PHE A 20 33.13 -23.13 -20.17
C PHE A 20 32.79 -21.97 -21.11
N ALA A 21 33.65 -20.96 -21.21
CA ALA A 21 33.41 -19.76 -22.03
C ALA A 21 33.78 -19.88 -23.50
N LEU A 22 34.38 -21.02 -23.92
CA LEU A 22 34.89 -21.21 -25.30
C LEU A 22 34.00 -22.10 -26.18
N LEU A 23 32.86 -22.58 -25.71
CA LEU A 23 32.01 -23.52 -26.47
C LEU A 23 30.61 -22.98 -26.85
N PHE A 24 30.26 -21.75 -26.49
CA PHE A 24 29.03 -21.13 -26.97
C PHE A 24 29.38 -19.86 -27.75
N GLY A 25 29.54 -19.99 -29.04
CA GLY A 25 29.64 -18.88 -29.99
C GLY A 25 28.32 -18.12 -30.02
N CYS A 26 28.28 -16.95 -29.39
CA CYS A 26 27.15 -16.03 -29.47
C CYS A 26 27.22 -15.31 -30.82
N HIS A 27 26.33 -15.68 -31.75
CA HIS A 27 26.09 -14.92 -32.98
C HIS A 27 25.40 -13.59 -32.60
N THR A 28 26.15 -12.51 -32.62
CA THR A 28 25.58 -11.16 -32.58
C THR A 28 25.06 -10.80 -33.97
N GLN A 29 23.75 -10.87 -34.17
CA GLN A 29 23.13 -10.21 -35.33
C GLN A 29 23.11 -8.70 -35.05
N ALA A 30 23.82 -7.96 -35.87
CA ALA A 30 23.79 -6.53 -35.95
C ALA A 30 22.41 -6.09 -36.50
N SER A 31 21.66 -5.31 -35.71
CA SER A 31 20.46 -4.66 -36.18
C SER A 31 20.83 -3.46 -37.04
N GLU A 32 20.41 -3.46 -38.29
CA GLU A 32 20.52 -2.31 -39.20
C GLU A 32 19.62 -1.15 -38.74
N PRO A 33 20.03 0.10 -38.95
CA PRO A 33 19.23 1.26 -38.61
C PRO A 33 18.06 1.42 -39.60
N VAL A 34 16.83 1.47 -39.08
CA VAL A 34 15.64 1.79 -39.87
C VAL A 34 15.66 3.28 -40.23
N THR A 35 15.93 3.54 -41.48
CA THR A 35 15.82 4.89 -42.04
C THR A 35 14.37 5.23 -42.37
N LEU A 36 13.77 6.14 -41.58
CA LEU A 36 12.45 6.72 -41.89
C LEU A 36 12.58 7.68 -43.08
N VAL A 37 12.22 7.20 -44.27
CA VAL A 37 12.01 8.07 -45.42
C VAL A 37 10.62 8.70 -45.33
N ARG A 38 10.59 10.00 -45.13
CA ARG A 38 9.39 10.82 -45.16
C ARG A 38 9.19 11.29 -46.61
N THR A 39 8.30 10.61 -47.33
CA THR A 39 7.84 11.13 -48.62
C THR A 39 6.64 12.06 -48.41
N VAL A 40 6.83 13.32 -48.71
CA VAL A 40 5.75 14.31 -48.88
C VAL A 40 5.24 14.11 -50.32
N GLY A 41 4.01 13.64 -50.45
CA GLY A 41 3.31 13.50 -51.72
C GLY A 41 2.11 14.44 -51.74
N ASP A 42 2.02 15.16 -52.81
CA ASP A 42 1.14 16.29 -53.15
C ASP A 42 -0.37 15.97 -53.13
N ALA A 43 -1.11 17.07 -52.99
CA ALA A 43 -2.55 17.19 -52.92
C ALA A 43 -3.30 16.65 -54.14
N GLY A 44 -4.31 15.83 -53.89
CA GLY A 44 -5.39 15.52 -54.81
C GLY A 44 -6.73 15.74 -54.14
N ALA A 45 -7.48 16.73 -54.53
CA ALA A 45 -8.85 17.01 -54.14
C ALA A 45 -9.78 15.89 -54.65
N GLY A 46 -10.53 15.26 -53.76
CA GLY A 46 -11.50 14.21 -54.10
C GLY A 46 -12.41 13.83 -52.95
N ASP A 47 -13.62 14.35 -53.04
CA ASP A 47 -14.90 13.81 -52.54
C ASP A 47 -15.04 13.39 -51.07
N ALA A 48 -15.66 14.31 -50.31
CA ALA A 48 -16.09 14.11 -48.96
C ALA A 48 -17.42 13.34 -48.89
N THR A 49 -17.36 12.02 -48.96
CA THR A 49 -18.44 11.17 -48.41
C THR A 49 -17.99 10.69 -47.04
N ALA A 50 -18.34 11.46 -46.03
CA ALA A 50 -18.17 11.08 -44.64
C ALA A 50 -18.97 9.78 -44.36
N ARG A 51 -18.27 8.66 -44.31
CA ARG A 51 -18.82 7.46 -43.66
C ARG A 51 -19.06 7.79 -42.20
N PRO A 52 -20.27 7.51 -41.68
CA PRO A 52 -20.50 7.66 -40.24
C PRO A 52 -19.56 6.71 -39.50
N VAL A 53 -18.66 7.29 -38.67
CA VAL A 53 -17.94 6.53 -37.68
C VAL A 53 -18.99 5.90 -36.79
N GLN A 54 -19.20 4.60 -36.93
CA GLN A 54 -20.03 3.84 -36.02
C GLN A 54 -19.40 4.00 -34.62
N ALA A 55 -20.07 4.82 -33.81
CA ALA A 55 -19.88 4.80 -32.36
C ALA A 55 -20.41 3.45 -31.82
N GLY A 56 -19.65 2.40 -32.00
CA GLY A 56 -19.97 1.04 -31.66
C GLY A 56 -18.80 0.38 -30.95
N ARG A 57 -18.49 0.88 -29.77
CA ARG A 57 -18.00 0.07 -28.67
C ARG A 57 -18.83 0.43 -27.46
N THR A 58 -20.04 -0.12 -27.42
CA THR A 58 -20.66 -0.51 -26.15
C THR A 58 -19.58 -1.18 -25.33
N GLY A 59 -19.25 -0.57 -24.19
CA GLY A 59 -18.25 -1.09 -23.29
C GLY A 59 -18.49 -2.59 -23.13
N GLN A 60 -17.45 -3.35 -23.39
CA GLN A 60 -17.37 -4.75 -23.07
C GLN A 60 -17.63 -4.81 -21.57
N GLN A 61 -18.85 -5.11 -21.20
CA GLN A 61 -19.20 -5.55 -19.88
C GLN A 61 -18.48 -6.89 -19.80
N ASP A 62 -17.26 -6.86 -19.23
CA ASP A 62 -16.53 -8.08 -18.95
C ASP A 62 -17.48 -8.94 -18.13
N ASP A 63 -17.91 -10.07 -18.67
CA ASP A 63 -18.75 -11.07 -18.02
C ASP A 63 -17.94 -11.73 -16.89
N TYR A 64 -17.73 -11.00 -15.81
CA TYR A 64 -17.18 -11.55 -14.57
C TYR A 64 -18.28 -12.40 -13.91
N ALA A 65 -18.28 -13.69 -14.20
CA ALA A 65 -19.14 -14.60 -13.47
C ALA A 65 -18.71 -14.66 -12.01
N PRO A 66 -19.65 -14.55 -11.04
CA PRO A 66 -19.33 -14.67 -9.62
C PRO A 66 -18.70 -16.03 -9.35
N ARG A 67 -17.54 -16.04 -8.70
CA ARG A 67 -16.88 -17.29 -8.29
C ARG A 67 -17.53 -17.81 -7.01
N GLY A 68 -18.05 -19.03 -7.05
CA GLY A 68 -18.71 -19.68 -5.91
C GLY A 68 -17.72 -20.21 -4.86
N ALA A 69 -18.27 -20.82 -3.81
CA ALA A 69 -17.51 -21.41 -2.70
C ALA A 69 -16.41 -22.39 -3.14
N GLY A 70 -16.66 -23.18 -4.18
CA GLY A 70 -15.68 -24.15 -4.69
C GLY A 70 -14.44 -23.56 -5.35
N TYR A 71 -14.42 -22.25 -5.62
CA TYR A 71 -13.23 -21.58 -6.15
C TYR A 71 -12.25 -21.16 -5.05
N PHE A 72 -12.77 -20.70 -3.91
CA PHE A 72 -11.98 -20.24 -2.79
C PHE A 72 -11.57 -21.40 -1.87
N PRO A 73 -10.44 -21.31 -1.14
CA PRO A 73 -10.07 -22.37 -0.23
C PRO A 73 -11.09 -22.44 0.92
N ASN A 74 -11.36 -23.66 1.37
CA ASN A 74 -12.27 -23.89 2.51
C ASN A 74 -11.53 -23.69 3.84
N CYS A 75 -10.97 -22.49 4.02
CA CYS A 75 -10.26 -22.11 5.23
C CYS A 75 -11.25 -21.62 6.28
N VAL A 76 -11.16 -22.18 7.49
CA VAL A 76 -11.90 -21.67 8.66
C VAL A 76 -10.98 -20.73 9.42
N LEU A 77 -11.38 -19.47 9.53
CA LEU A 77 -10.63 -18.41 10.19
C LEU A 77 -11.30 -18.06 11.52
N THR A 78 -10.51 -17.67 12.51
CA THR A 78 -10.97 -17.21 13.81
C THR A 78 -10.68 -15.70 13.94
N ASN A 79 -11.66 -14.89 14.34
CA ASN A 79 -11.46 -13.47 14.52
C ASN A 79 -10.99 -13.11 15.94
N GLU A 80 -10.75 -11.80 16.15
CA GLU A 80 -10.25 -11.23 17.41
C GLU A 80 -11.19 -11.41 18.61
N ILE A 81 -12.46 -11.76 18.38
CA ILE A 81 -13.43 -12.07 19.43
C ILE A 81 -13.73 -13.57 19.56
N GLY A 82 -12.98 -14.43 18.83
CA GLY A 82 -13.12 -15.88 18.88
C GLY A 82 -14.21 -16.46 17.98
N GLU A 83 -14.86 -15.68 17.15
CA GLU A 83 -15.84 -16.17 16.17
C GLU A 83 -15.13 -16.89 15.03
N LYS A 84 -15.66 -18.07 14.62
CA LYS A 84 -15.12 -18.87 13.53
C LYS A 84 -16.03 -18.78 12.30
N LYS A 85 -15.45 -18.53 11.13
CA LYS A 85 -16.16 -18.52 9.84
C LYS A 85 -15.28 -19.07 8.73
N ALA A 86 -15.90 -19.75 7.76
CA ALA A 86 -15.22 -20.07 6.51
C ALA A 86 -14.92 -18.79 5.72
N PHE A 87 -13.76 -18.75 5.04
CA PHE A 87 -13.38 -17.56 4.28
C PHE A 87 -14.46 -17.12 3.28
N PHE A 88 -15.11 -18.10 2.59
CA PHE A 88 -16.16 -17.74 1.65
C PHE A 88 -17.36 -17.04 2.32
N GLU A 89 -17.73 -17.40 3.53
CA GLU A 89 -18.82 -16.74 4.29
C GLU A 89 -18.51 -15.27 4.58
N LEU A 90 -17.22 -14.93 4.73
CA LEU A 90 -16.79 -13.55 4.96
C LEU A 90 -17.03 -12.68 3.74
N ILE A 91 -16.92 -13.24 2.53
CA ILE A 91 -16.97 -12.49 1.27
C ILE A 91 -18.29 -12.66 0.51
N ALA A 92 -19.05 -13.73 0.74
CA ALA A 92 -20.22 -14.11 -0.03
C ALA A 92 -21.26 -12.98 -0.14
N GLY A 93 -21.55 -12.56 -1.37
CA GLY A 93 -22.53 -11.51 -1.68
C GLY A 93 -22.11 -10.09 -1.29
N LYS A 94 -20.85 -9.87 -0.88
CA LYS A 94 -20.39 -8.61 -0.28
C LYS A 94 -19.39 -7.87 -1.17
N ILE A 95 -19.30 -6.56 -0.92
CA ILE A 95 -18.16 -5.73 -1.35
C ILE A 95 -17.14 -5.79 -0.23
N VAL A 96 -15.91 -6.19 -0.57
CA VAL A 96 -14.89 -6.44 0.43
C VAL A 96 -13.56 -5.76 0.09
N VAL A 97 -12.83 -5.39 1.13
CA VAL A 97 -11.40 -5.10 1.09
C VAL A 97 -10.73 -6.18 1.92
N VAL A 98 -9.90 -7.00 1.28
CA VAL A 98 -9.13 -8.05 1.95
C VAL A 98 -7.67 -7.66 1.92
N ASN A 99 -7.08 -7.49 3.10
CA ASN A 99 -5.66 -7.21 3.25
C ASN A 99 -5.00 -8.21 4.19
N PHE A 100 -3.67 -8.26 4.17
CA PHE A 100 -2.87 -9.24 4.88
C PHE A 100 -1.90 -8.53 5.81
N VAL A 101 -1.91 -8.91 7.09
CA VAL A 101 -1.18 -8.22 8.15
C VAL A 101 -0.49 -9.22 9.08
N TYR A 102 0.43 -8.74 9.91
CA TYR A 102 0.87 -9.44 11.12
C TYR A 102 1.14 -8.42 12.23
N THR A 103 0.83 -8.78 13.48
CA THR A 103 0.76 -7.80 14.58
C THR A 103 2.12 -7.29 15.02
N THR A 104 3.19 -8.03 14.74
CA THR A 104 4.59 -7.67 15.07
C THR A 104 5.29 -6.88 13.96
N CYS A 105 4.58 -6.54 12.88
CA CYS A 105 5.14 -5.74 11.79
C CYS A 105 5.50 -4.33 12.26
N GLY A 106 6.76 -3.98 12.17
CA GLY A 106 7.26 -2.63 12.48
C GLY A 106 7.44 -1.72 11.26
N ASP A 107 7.03 -2.15 10.07
CA ASP A 107 7.31 -1.46 8.79
C ASP A 107 6.02 -0.97 8.11
N SER A 108 5.48 -1.74 7.20
CA SER A 108 4.41 -1.31 6.28
C SER A 108 2.99 -1.48 6.83
N CYS A 109 2.74 -2.53 7.64
CA CYS A 109 1.40 -2.81 8.16
C CYS A 109 0.80 -1.66 8.99
N PRO A 110 1.58 -0.94 9.85
CA PRO A 110 1.08 0.24 10.55
C PRO A 110 0.57 1.32 9.58
N LEU A 111 1.30 1.60 8.50
CA LEU A 111 0.91 2.62 7.52
C LEU A 111 -0.32 2.20 6.73
N GLU A 112 -0.38 0.95 6.29
CA GLU A 112 -1.56 0.38 5.61
C GLU A 112 -2.80 0.45 6.49
N THR A 113 -2.68 -0.01 7.74
CA THR A 113 -3.78 0.01 8.71
C THR A 113 -4.27 1.44 8.97
N ALA A 114 -3.35 2.40 9.11
CA ALA A 114 -3.69 3.82 9.27
C ALA A 114 -4.47 4.37 8.07
N ARG A 115 -4.10 4.00 6.86
CA ARG A 115 -4.79 4.40 5.62
C ARG A 115 -6.17 3.78 5.52
N LEU A 116 -6.27 2.48 5.73
CA LEU A 116 -7.55 1.79 5.72
C LEU A 116 -8.48 2.31 6.81
N ARG A 117 -7.95 2.74 7.97
CA ARG A 117 -8.73 3.42 9.00
C ARG A 117 -9.37 4.71 8.47
N LYS A 118 -8.64 5.54 7.72
CA LYS A 118 -9.23 6.74 7.08
C LYS A 118 -10.34 6.40 6.09
N VAL A 119 -10.17 5.30 5.34
CA VAL A 119 -11.26 4.80 4.47
C VAL A 119 -12.45 4.35 5.31
N ALA A 120 -12.21 3.62 6.41
CA ALA A 120 -13.25 3.18 7.34
C ALA A 120 -14.01 4.35 7.97
N ASP A 121 -13.29 5.40 8.42
CA ASP A 121 -13.88 6.62 8.99
C ASP A 121 -14.79 7.33 7.96
N ARG A 122 -14.37 7.39 6.68
CA ARG A 122 -15.20 7.98 5.60
C ARG A 122 -16.39 7.10 5.19
N LEU A 123 -16.27 5.79 5.30
CA LEU A 123 -17.39 4.87 5.07
C LEU A 123 -18.45 5.03 6.17
N GLY A 124 -18.05 5.31 7.40
CA GLY A 124 -18.95 5.44 8.53
C GLY A 124 -19.84 4.20 8.69
N GLU A 125 -21.16 4.40 8.74
CA GLU A 125 -22.15 3.33 8.88
C GLU A 125 -22.20 2.32 7.70
N ARG A 126 -21.56 2.63 6.60
CA ARG A 126 -21.49 1.72 5.43
C ARG A 126 -20.53 0.56 5.68
N LEU A 127 -19.54 0.76 6.55
CA LEU A 127 -18.63 -0.31 6.96
C LEU A 127 -19.40 -1.35 7.78
N GLY A 128 -19.28 -2.61 7.40
CA GLY A 128 -20.04 -3.73 7.97
C GLY A 128 -21.46 -3.91 7.42
N LYS A 129 -21.95 -2.97 6.59
CA LYS A 129 -23.24 -3.07 5.88
C LYS A 129 -23.04 -3.25 4.37
N ASP A 130 -22.54 -2.20 3.72
CA ASP A 130 -22.29 -2.17 2.27
C ASP A 130 -20.91 -2.70 1.89
N VAL A 131 -19.92 -2.38 2.72
CA VAL A 131 -18.51 -2.70 2.52
C VAL A 131 -17.97 -3.39 3.76
N HIS A 132 -17.19 -4.46 3.58
CA HIS A 132 -16.61 -5.21 4.69
C HIS A 132 -15.09 -5.22 4.57
N PHE A 133 -14.40 -4.90 5.67
CA PHE A 133 -12.95 -5.01 5.75
C PHE A 133 -12.59 -6.32 6.46
N ILE A 134 -11.70 -7.07 5.83
CA ILE A 134 -11.25 -8.39 6.25
C ILE A 134 -9.72 -8.35 6.28
N SER A 135 -9.13 -8.22 7.46
CA SER A 135 -7.68 -8.29 7.64
C SER A 135 -7.31 -9.70 8.08
N ILE A 136 -6.43 -10.37 7.33
CA ILE A 136 -6.04 -11.76 7.59
C ILE A 136 -4.58 -11.78 8.02
N SER A 137 -4.28 -12.41 9.17
CA SER A 137 -2.91 -12.60 9.62
C SER A 137 -2.16 -13.59 8.74
N VAL A 138 -0.90 -13.24 8.41
CA VAL A 138 0.07 -14.13 7.74
C VAL A 138 1.03 -14.79 8.72
N ASP A 139 0.89 -14.53 10.03
CA ASP A 139 1.75 -15.05 11.09
C ASP A 139 0.95 -15.80 12.16
N PRO A 140 0.30 -16.93 11.82
CA PRO A 140 -0.57 -17.66 12.75
C PRO A 140 0.16 -18.26 13.95
N GLU A 141 1.49 -18.31 13.93
CA GLU A 141 2.29 -18.78 15.07
C GLU A 141 2.33 -17.75 16.21
N ASN A 142 2.29 -16.45 15.88
CA ASN A 142 2.38 -15.36 16.84
C ASN A 142 1.05 -14.60 16.99
N ASP A 143 0.23 -14.58 15.96
CA ASP A 143 -1.03 -13.86 15.95
C ASP A 143 -2.16 -14.76 16.48
N THR A 144 -2.59 -14.46 17.68
CA THR A 144 -3.75 -15.07 18.36
C THR A 144 -4.95 -14.10 18.31
N PRO A 145 -6.17 -14.54 18.58
CA PRO A 145 -7.31 -13.63 18.76
C PRO A 145 -7.01 -12.47 19.73
N ALA A 146 -6.29 -12.73 20.81
CA ALA A 146 -5.93 -11.71 21.81
C ALA A 146 -4.94 -10.68 21.25
N THR A 147 -3.90 -11.11 20.50
CA THR A 147 -2.94 -10.19 19.87
C THR A 147 -3.59 -9.37 18.75
N LEU A 148 -4.53 -9.96 17.99
CA LEU A 148 -5.32 -9.26 16.99
C LEU A 148 -6.26 -8.22 17.64
N ALA A 149 -6.88 -8.53 18.76
CA ALA A 149 -7.70 -7.58 19.53
C ALA A 149 -6.85 -6.41 20.02
N ALA A 150 -5.68 -6.68 20.61
CA ALA A 150 -4.76 -5.64 21.05
C ALA A 150 -4.25 -4.76 19.86
N TYR A 151 -3.99 -5.36 18.70
CA TYR A 151 -3.63 -4.62 17.49
C TYR A 151 -4.77 -3.68 17.06
N LYS A 152 -6.00 -4.18 17.02
CA LYS A 152 -7.19 -3.40 16.69
C LYS A 152 -7.39 -2.21 17.63
N GLU A 153 -7.19 -2.42 18.93
CA GLU A 153 -7.26 -1.36 19.94
C GLU A 153 -6.18 -0.30 19.75
N ARG A 154 -4.92 -0.71 19.53
CA ARG A 154 -3.80 0.21 19.26
C ARG A 154 -4.10 1.21 18.14
N PHE A 155 -4.73 0.74 17.07
CA PHE A 155 -5.10 1.59 15.94
C PHE A 155 -6.48 2.25 16.10
N ARG A 156 -7.20 2.01 17.21
CA ARG A 156 -8.56 2.52 17.47
C ARG A 156 -9.50 2.24 16.31
N LEU A 157 -9.51 0.99 15.84
CA LEU A 157 -10.26 0.59 14.68
C LEU A 157 -11.75 0.39 14.99
N PRO A 158 -12.65 0.60 14.01
CA PRO A 158 -14.09 0.38 14.20
C PRO A 158 -14.42 -1.06 14.60
N ALA A 159 -15.47 -1.24 15.38
CA ALA A 159 -15.91 -2.55 15.89
C ALA A 159 -16.22 -3.53 14.75
N ASN A 160 -16.78 -3.05 13.65
CA ASN A 160 -17.19 -3.83 12.47
C ASN A 160 -16.07 -4.07 11.42
N TRP A 161 -14.83 -3.77 11.76
CA TRP A 161 -13.65 -4.18 11.00
C TRP A 161 -12.97 -5.33 11.76
N HIS A 162 -13.00 -6.54 11.20
CA HIS A 162 -12.52 -7.75 11.85
C HIS A 162 -11.17 -8.22 11.33
N PHE A 163 -10.37 -8.73 12.26
CA PHE A 163 -9.06 -9.32 12.02
C PHE A 163 -9.16 -10.83 12.22
N TRP A 164 -8.63 -11.59 11.30
CA TRP A 164 -8.80 -13.02 11.21
C TRP A 164 -7.45 -13.73 11.20
N VAL A 165 -7.38 -14.88 11.84
CA VAL A 165 -6.24 -15.79 11.77
C VAL A 165 -6.72 -17.20 11.45
N GLY A 166 -5.97 -17.91 10.62
CA GLY A 166 -6.22 -19.30 10.26
C GLY A 166 -5.07 -20.20 10.67
N GLU A 167 -5.10 -21.44 10.22
CA GLU A 167 -3.98 -22.37 10.33
C GLU A 167 -2.83 -21.96 9.40
N PRO A 168 -1.58 -22.42 9.66
CA PRO A 168 -0.44 -22.16 8.79
C PRO A 168 -0.73 -22.51 7.33
N GLY A 169 -0.36 -21.61 6.40
CA GLY A 169 -0.57 -21.76 4.97
C GLY A 169 -1.93 -21.28 4.46
N GLN A 170 -2.96 -21.17 5.27
CA GLN A 170 -4.30 -20.75 4.82
C GLN A 170 -4.32 -19.32 4.27
N ALA A 171 -3.62 -18.40 4.91
CA ALA A 171 -3.51 -17.03 4.40
C ALA A 171 -2.87 -16.98 3.01
N GLU A 172 -1.83 -17.79 2.78
CA GLU A 172 -1.16 -17.90 1.48
C GLU A 172 -2.10 -18.46 0.40
N GLU A 173 -2.87 -19.51 0.72
CA GLU A 173 -3.85 -20.06 -0.20
C GLU A 173 -4.92 -19.02 -0.60
N ILE A 174 -5.38 -18.22 0.36
CA ILE A 174 -6.33 -17.13 0.10
C ILE A 174 -5.68 -16.07 -0.78
N GLN A 175 -4.43 -15.66 -0.50
CA GLN A 175 -3.68 -14.69 -1.31
C GLN A 175 -3.55 -15.15 -2.77
N LYS A 176 -3.20 -16.42 -2.98
CA LYS A 176 -3.09 -17.03 -4.32
C LYS A 176 -4.41 -16.96 -5.08
N LYS A 177 -5.52 -17.28 -4.43
CA LYS A 177 -6.85 -17.23 -5.05
C LYS A 177 -7.34 -15.82 -5.34
N LEU A 178 -6.95 -14.85 -4.52
CA LEU A 178 -7.25 -13.44 -4.73
C LEU A 178 -6.27 -12.74 -5.70
N GLY A 179 -5.21 -13.42 -6.15
CA GLY A 179 -4.21 -12.87 -7.07
C GLY A 179 -3.29 -11.82 -6.44
N VAL A 180 -3.16 -11.81 -5.12
CA VAL A 180 -2.31 -10.87 -4.37
C VAL A 180 -1.09 -11.56 -3.73
N TYR A 181 -0.91 -12.85 -3.97
CA TYR A 181 0.28 -13.57 -3.51
C TYR A 181 1.52 -13.10 -4.26
N ARG A 182 2.61 -12.94 -3.53
CA ARG A 182 3.95 -12.73 -4.08
C ARG A 182 4.87 -13.77 -3.46
N GLU A 183 5.58 -14.49 -4.29
CA GLU A 183 6.65 -15.34 -3.81
C GLU A 183 7.77 -14.47 -3.23
N ALA A 184 8.12 -14.69 -1.98
CA ALA A 184 9.12 -13.93 -1.25
C ALA A 184 10.09 -14.88 -0.56
N VAL A 185 11.33 -14.43 -0.36
CA VAL A 185 12.37 -15.20 0.35
C VAL A 185 12.00 -15.36 1.83
N ASP A 186 11.34 -14.38 2.40
CA ASP A 186 10.79 -14.40 3.77
C ASP A 186 9.37 -13.85 3.74
N GLN A 187 8.37 -14.73 3.82
CA GLN A 187 6.95 -14.35 3.75
C GLN A 187 6.53 -13.38 4.86
N LYS A 188 7.20 -13.41 6.01
CA LYS A 188 6.92 -12.47 7.11
C LYS A 188 7.47 -11.07 6.84
N LYS A 189 8.62 -10.97 6.17
CA LYS A 189 9.26 -9.66 5.90
C LYS A 189 8.85 -9.05 4.57
N ASP A 190 8.62 -9.91 3.57
CA ASP A 190 8.44 -9.52 2.17
C ASP A 190 7.06 -9.91 1.61
N HIS A 191 6.07 -10.19 2.49
CA HIS A 191 4.72 -10.51 2.02
C HIS A 191 4.16 -9.39 1.15
N SER A 192 3.28 -9.77 0.22
CA SER A 192 2.65 -8.79 -0.67
C SER A 192 1.87 -7.76 0.13
N LEU A 193 2.20 -6.49 -0.08
CA LEU A 193 1.46 -5.34 0.46
C LEU A 193 0.25 -4.97 -0.40
N ASP A 194 -0.11 -5.85 -1.33
CA ASP A 194 -1.27 -5.67 -2.18
C ASP A 194 -2.52 -6.21 -1.47
N MET A 195 -3.59 -5.45 -1.56
CA MET A 195 -4.90 -5.86 -1.08
C MET A 195 -5.82 -6.25 -2.24
N ALA A 196 -6.75 -7.14 -1.98
CA ALA A 196 -7.81 -7.48 -2.91
C ALA A 196 -9.07 -6.68 -2.58
N VAL A 197 -9.59 -5.95 -3.56
CA VAL A 197 -10.83 -5.18 -3.44
C VAL A 197 -11.82 -5.72 -4.46
N GLY A 198 -13.00 -6.15 -4.02
CA GLY A 198 -13.93 -6.75 -4.95
C GLY A 198 -15.36 -6.79 -4.47
N ASN A 199 -16.23 -7.15 -5.40
CA ASN A 199 -17.62 -7.49 -5.13
C ASN A 199 -17.84 -8.96 -5.54
N GLN A 200 -18.00 -9.80 -4.54
CA GLN A 200 -18.17 -11.24 -4.80
C GLN A 200 -19.47 -11.52 -5.58
N ALA A 201 -20.53 -10.77 -5.33
CA ALA A 201 -21.81 -10.96 -6.02
C ALA A 201 -21.75 -10.65 -7.52
N THR A 202 -20.84 -9.78 -7.96
CA THR A 202 -20.65 -9.44 -9.39
C THR A 202 -19.43 -10.12 -10.00
N GLY A 203 -18.60 -10.77 -9.19
CA GLY A 203 -17.34 -11.39 -9.63
C GLY A 203 -16.21 -10.42 -9.94
N GLN A 204 -16.41 -9.13 -9.70
CA GLN A 204 -15.38 -8.10 -9.93
C GLN A 204 -14.34 -8.10 -8.82
N TRP A 205 -13.07 -8.30 -9.17
CA TRP A 205 -11.94 -8.28 -8.25
C TRP A 205 -10.80 -7.45 -8.81
N LEU A 206 -10.19 -6.65 -7.95
CA LEU A 206 -9.12 -5.73 -8.30
C LEU A 206 -8.00 -5.86 -7.26
N LYS A 207 -6.77 -5.95 -7.74
CA LYS A 207 -5.59 -5.82 -6.91
C LYS A 207 -5.28 -4.35 -6.69
N ARG A 208 -5.02 -3.95 -5.44
CA ARG A 208 -4.71 -2.58 -5.06
C ARG A 208 -3.49 -2.50 -4.17
N SER A 209 -2.71 -1.45 -4.35
CA SER A 209 -1.57 -1.19 -3.49
C SER A 209 -2.01 -0.68 -2.11
N HIS A 210 -1.30 -1.06 -1.07
CA HIS A 210 -1.44 -0.49 0.27
C HIS A 210 -1.19 1.03 0.31
N LEU A 211 -0.56 1.58 -0.73
CA LEU A 211 -0.32 3.02 -0.88
C LEU A 211 -1.49 3.79 -1.50
N GLU A 212 -2.61 3.13 -1.81
CA GLU A 212 -3.76 3.76 -2.43
C GLU A 212 -4.33 4.88 -1.56
N ASN A 213 -4.66 6.01 -2.19
CA ASN A 213 -5.29 7.13 -1.51
C ASN A 213 -6.71 6.78 -1.06
N ALA A 214 -7.12 7.25 0.13
CA ALA A 214 -8.44 6.96 0.69
C ALA A 214 -9.59 7.42 -0.22
N GLU A 215 -9.47 8.56 -0.91
CA GLU A 215 -10.49 9.05 -1.85
C GLU A 215 -10.63 8.13 -3.06
N VAL A 216 -9.49 7.68 -3.62
CA VAL A 216 -9.48 6.72 -4.73
C VAL A 216 -10.12 5.40 -4.31
N MET A 217 -9.84 4.93 -3.08
CA MET A 217 -10.45 3.73 -2.53
C MET A 217 -11.97 3.87 -2.36
N ILE A 218 -12.46 4.98 -1.81
CA ILE A 218 -13.90 5.25 -1.68
C ILE A 218 -14.58 5.26 -3.04
N ASN A 219 -14.00 5.96 -4.02
CA ASN A 219 -14.54 6.01 -5.38
C ASN A 219 -14.56 4.62 -6.04
N LEU A 220 -13.56 3.77 -5.76
CA LEU A 220 -13.54 2.39 -6.23
C LEU A 220 -14.67 1.56 -5.60
N LEU A 221 -14.81 1.62 -4.28
CA LEU A 221 -15.86 0.91 -3.54
C LEU A 221 -17.26 1.34 -3.98
N ASP A 222 -17.44 2.62 -4.30
CA ASP A 222 -18.71 3.13 -4.86
C ASP A 222 -19.00 2.57 -6.25
N ARG A 223 -17.99 2.42 -7.11
CA ARG A 223 -18.14 1.79 -8.44
C ARG A 223 -18.45 0.30 -8.37
N LEU A 224 -17.93 -0.39 -7.36
CA LEU A 224 -18.22 -1.81 -7.13
C LEU A 224 -19.64 -2.04 -6.58
N ASN A 225 -20.35 -0.99 -6.13
CA ASN A 225 -21.70 -1.08 -5.61
C ASN A 225 -22.73 -0.88 -6.72
N PRO A 226 -23.40 -1.94 -7.19
CA PRO A 226 -24.38 -1.85 -8.28
C PRO A 226 -25.63 -1.03 -7.90
N ARG A 227 -25.87 -0.79 -6.59
CA ARG A 227 -27.01 0.01 -6.09
C ARG A 227 -26.70 1.51 -6.11
N LYS A 228 -25.45 1.92 -6.29
CA LYS A 228 -25.10 3.34 -6.43
C LYS A 228 -25.13 3.73 -7.90
N PRO A 229 -25.76 4.85 -8.26
CA PRO A 229 -25.65 5.37 -9.61
C PRO A 229 -24.17 5.53 -9.91
N GLN A 230 -23.71 4.89 -10.99
CA GLN A 230 -22.34 5.12 -11.47
C GLN A 230 -22.25 6.61 -11.77
N ARG A 231 -21.47 7.33 -10.97
CA ARG A 231 -21.15 8.71 -11.29
C ARG A 231 -20.49 8.68 -12.66
N ALA A 232 -21.23 9.13 -13.67
CA ALA A 232 -20.71 9.36 -14.98
C ALA A 232 -19.53 10.33 -14.85
N LYS A 233 -18.39 9.92 -15.35
CA LYS A 233 -17.09 10.58 -15.31
C LYS A 233 -16.41 10.53 -13.93
N ILE A 234 -15.34 9.76 -13.89
CA ILE A 234 -14.11 10.28 -13.31
C ILE A 234 -13.99 11.68 -13.90
N VAL A 235 -14.24 12.72 -13.10
CA VAL A 235 -13.68 14.03 -13.40
C VAL A 235 -12.21 13.69 -13.54
N GLY A 236 -11.71 13.75 -14.78
CA GLY A 236 -10.33 13.45 -15.05
C GLY A 236 -9.51 14.27 -14.08
N TYR A 237 -8.26 13.95 -13.95
CA TYR A 237 -7.25 14.72 -13.21
C TYR A 237 -7.21 16.22 -13.59
N ASP A 238 -8.13 16.65 -14.41
CA ASP A 238 -8.43 17.99 -14.81
C ASP A 238 -9.08 18.72 -13.66
N HIS A 239 -8.26 19.54 -13.02
CA HIS A 239 -8.67 20.69 -12.20
C HIS A 239 -9.11 20.45 -10.74
N ALA A 240 -8.45 19.60 -9.96
CA ALA A 240 -8.00 20.18 -8.71
C ALA A 240 -7.02 21.28 -9.12
N PRO A 241 -7.20 22.56 -8.70
CA PRO A 241 -6.19 23.56 -8.98
C PRO A 241 -4.87 22.98 -8.48
N SER A 242 -3.98 22.64 -9.40
CA SER A 242 -2.62 22.32 -9.05
C SER A 242 -2.11 23.59 -8.41
N ARG A 243 -2.19 23.63 -7.08
CA ARG A 243 -1.49 24.65 -6.33
C ARG A 243 -0.04 24.36 -6.62
N ILE A 244 0.53 25.18 -7.50
CA ILE A 244 1.97 25.20 -7.85
C ILE A 244 2.80 25.59 -6.60
N ALA A 245 2.35 25.21 -5.41
CA ALA A 245 3.01 25.50 -4.14
C ALA A 245 3.97 24.39 -3.70
N ASP A 246 3.97 23.25 -4.41
CA ASP A 246 4.82 22.09 -4.08
C ASP A 246 5.90 21.92 -5.16
N ALA A 247 6.69 22.97 -5.38
CA ALA A 247 7.74 22.98 -6.42
C ALA A 247 8.80 21.88 -6.19
N ASP A 248 8.99 21.45 -4.96
CA ASP A 248 9.95 20.42 -4.53
C ASP A 248 9.33 19.04 -4.27
N GLY A 249 8.01 18.89 -4.40
CA GLY A 249 7.30 17.63 -4.14
C GLY A 249 7.13 17.26 -2.66
N THR A 250 7.54 18.12 -1.73
CA THR A 250 7.60 17.81 -0.29
C THR A 250 6.21 17.67 0.34
N GLU A 251 5.23 18.48 -0.09
CA GLU A 251 3.84 18.33 0.38
C GLU A 251 3.29 16.96 0.00
N ARG A 252 3.54 16.50 -1.23
CA ARG A 252 3.13 15.16 -1.68
C ARG A 252 3.82 14.05 -0.89
N LEU A 253 5.10 14.24 -0.56
CA LEU A 253 5.84 13.30 0.26
C LEU A 253 5.23 13.21 1.66
N TYR A 254 4.95 14.35 2.32
CA TYR A 254 4.27 14.40 3.61
C TYR A 254 2.89 13.73 3.56
N VAL A 255 2.07 14.08 2.57
CA VAL A 255 0.74 13.50 2.37
C VAL A 255 0.79 11.99 2.19
N SER A 256 1.78 11.50 1.42
CA SER A 256 1.88 10.07 1.11
C SER A 256 2.55 9.23 2.20
N ARG A 257 3.35 9.81 3.11
CA ARG A 257 4.15 9.06 4.08
C ARG A 257 3.82 9.36 5.54
N CYS A 258 3.31 10.55 5.85
CA CYS A 258 3.21 11.04 7.22
C CYS A 258 1.77 11.33 7.66
N MET A 259 0.93 11.91 6.77
CA MET A 259 -0.37 12.47 7.10
C MET A 259 -1.38 11.42 7.59
N ASP A 260 -1.16 10.13 7.32
CA ASP A 260 -2.09 9.08 7.75
C ASP A 260 -2.02 8.83 9.26
N CYS A 261 -0.87 9.11 9.87
CA CYS A 261 -0.66 8.95 11.31
C CYS A 261 -0.53 10.29 12.03
N HIS A 262 -0.01 11.32 11.36
CA HIS A 262 0.34 12.61 11.95
C HIS A 262 -0.52 13.76 11.44
N THR A 263 -0.70 14.78 12.29
CA THR A 263 -1.29 16.06 11.91
C THR A 263 -0.29 17.19 12.13
N ILE A 264 -0.59 18.38 11.60
CA ILE A 264 0.12 19.62 11.95
C ILE A 264 -0.93 20.62 12.45
N GLY A 265 -1.03 20.77 13.76
CA GLY A 265 -1.91 21.73 14.43
C GLY A 265 -3.38 21.30 14.54
N ARG A 266 -3.68 19.98 14.42
CA ARG A 266 -5.05 19.46 14.58
C ARG A 266 -5.19 18.47 15.73
N GLY A 267 -4.17 18.38 16.58
CA GLY A 267 -4.10 17.40 17.67
C GLY A 267 -3.55 16.05 17.25
N ASP A 268 -3.33 15.20 18.23
CA ASP A 268 -2.77 13.87 18.05
C ASP A 268 -3.69 12.97 17.20
N GLY A 269 -3.08 12.27 16.24
CA GLY A 269 -3.72 11.22 15.45
C GLY A 269 -3.43 9.83 16.02
N ILE A 270 -3.03 8.90 15.15
CA ILE A 270 -2.40 7.63 15.54
C ILE A 270 -1.03 7.93 16.17
N GLY A 271 -0.28 8.86 15.57
CA GLY A 271 0.95 9.44 16.10
C GLY A 271 0.74 10.88 16.58
N PRO A 272 1.81 11.54 17.07
CA PRO A 272 1.77 12.90 17.60
C PRO A 272 1.41 13.96 16.56
N ASP A 273 0.78 15.03 17.04
CA ASP A 273 0.73 16.28 16.30
C ASP A 273 2.15 16.87 16.15
N LEU A 274 2.52 17.14 14.91
CA LEU A 274 3.86 17.63 14.55
C LEU A 274 4.00 19.16 14.65
N LYS A 275 2.92 19.89 15.03
CA LYS A 275 3.03 21.33 15.23
C LYS A 275 4.18 21.66 16.20
N ASP A 276 5.02 22.58 15.79
CA ASP A 276 6.18 23.07 16.55
C ASP A 276 7.18 21.98 17.01
N VAL A 277 7.19 20.80 16.35
CA VAL A 277 8.09 19.71 16.71
C VAL A 277 9.55 20.10 16.51
N THR A 278 9.86 20.95 15.55
CA THR A 278 11.20 21.48 15.26
C THR A 278 11.75 22.37 16.38
N SER A 279 10.89 23.00 17.17
CA SER A 279 11.25 23.74 18.39
C SER A 279 11.37 22.85 19.62
N ARG A 280 10.68 21.71 19.64
CA ARG A 280 10.64 20.77 20.79
C ARG A 280 11.71 19.70 20.75
N ARG A 281 12.31 19.46 19.59
CA ARG A 281 13.30 18.38 19.37
C ARG A 281 14.49 18.88 18.57
N PRO A 282 15.71 18.46 18.92
CA PRO A 282 16.90 18.77 18.12
C PRO A 282 16.76 18.26 16.68
N ARG A 283 17.16 19.06 15.69
CA ARG A 283 17.07 18.67 14.26
C ARG A 283 17.80 17.36 13.97
N ALA A 284 18.95 17.12 14.60
CA ALA A 284 19.71 15.88 14.45
C ALA A 284 18.91 14.65 14.94
N TRP A 285 18.17 14.80 16.05
CA TRP A 285 17.30 13.75 16.56
C TRP A 285 16.12 13.51 15.62
N LEU A 286 15.46 14.55 15.11
CA LEU A 286 14.36 14.46 14.16
C LEU A 286 14.80 13.77 12.87
N ARG A 287 15.98 14.13 12.33
CA ARG A 287 16.57 13.49 11.15
C ARG A 287 16.69 11.99 11.34
N ARG A 288 17.29 11.59 12.46
CA ARG A 288 17.47 10.17 12.76
C ARG A 288 16.14 9.45 12.99
N TRP A 289 15.22 10.07 13.75
CA TRP A 289 13.90 9.48 14.04
C TRP A 289 13.04 9.27 12.79
N ILE A 290 13.06 10.20 11.85
CA ILE A 290 12.32 10.08 10.60
C ILE A 290 12.93 9.00 9.69
N LYS A 291 14.26 8.90 9.67
CA LYS A 291 14.99 7.98 8.80
C LYS A 291 15.02 6.54 9.31
N GLU A 292 15.29 6.37 10.60
CA GLU A 292 15.61 5.08 11.22
C GLU A 292 14.86 4.87 12.55
N PRO A 293 13.51 5.01 12.57
CA PRO A 293 12.74 4.91 13.82
C PRO A 293 12.87 3.53 14.46
N ASP A 294 12.94 2.48 13.66
CA ASP A 294 13.13 1.10 14.09
C ASP A 294 14.49 0.89 14.77
N ALA A 295 15.55 1.52 14.29
CA ALA A 295 16.86 1.47 14.90
C ALA A 295 16.85 2.16 16.28
N MET A 296 16.26 3.35 16.37
CA MET A 296 16.19 4.09 17.64
C MET A 296 15.34 3.36 18.69
N LEU A 297 14.28 2.67 18.29
CA LEU A 297 13.50 1.81 19.20
C LEU A 297 14.34 0.62 19.69
N ARG A 298 15.09 -0.06 18.81
CA ARG A 298 15.96 -1.18 19.21
C ARG A 298 17.10 -0.72 20.15
N GLU A 299 17.59 0.48 19.98
CA GLU A 299 18.63 1.09 20.85
C GLU A 299 18.04 1.67 22.15
N HIS A 300 16.73 1.60 22.34
CA HIS A 300 16.03 2.14 23.49
C HIS A 300 16.27 3.65 23.69
N ASP A 301 16.29 4.44 22.60
CA ASP A 301 16.33 5.90 22.72
C ASP A 301 15.19 6.37 23.65
N PRO A 302 15.49 7.12 24.73
CA PRO A 302 14.48 7.43 25.73
C PRO A 302 13.27 8.22 25.21
N ILE A 303 13.51 9.10 24.22
CA ILE A 303 12.42 9.90 23.63
C ILE A 303 11.57 9.01 22.71
N ALA A 304 12.22 8.18 21.90
CA ALA A 304 11.54 7.24 21.00
C ALA A 304 10.68 6.25 21.79
N MET A 305 11.23 5.67 22.88
CA MET A 305 10.51 4.76 23.76
C MET A 305 9.32 5.45 24.44
N GLY A 306 9.49 6.65 24.95
CA GLY A 306 8.40 7.42 25.55
C GLY A 306 7.27 7.75 24.55
N LEU A 307 7.63 8.02 23.29
CA LEU A 307 6.63 8.19 22.23
C LEU A 307 5.92 6.86 21.90
N TYR A 308 6.68 5.79 21.77
CA TYR A 308 6.14 4.45 21.51
C TYR A 308 5.12 4.04 22.55
N GLU A 309 5.42 4.20 23.84
CA GLU A 309 4.50 3.90 24.95
C GLU A 309 3.27 4.82 24.93
N LYS A 310 3.47 6.14 24.77
CA LYS A 310 2.38 7.12 24.75
C LYS A 310 1.36 6.85 23.65
N TYR A 311 1.83 6.40 22.47
CA TYR A 311 0.98 6.12 21.31
C TYR A 311 0.62 4.64 21.18
N MET A 312 0.36 3.96 22.30
CA MET A 312 -0.17 2.60 22.39
C MET A 312 0.70 1.57 21.67
N GLN A 313 2.01 1.75 21.72
CA GLN A 313 2.99 0.86 21.10
C GLN A 313 2.84 0.73 19.56
N VAL A 314 2.27 1.73 18.92
CA VAL A 314 2.32 1.84 17.46
C VAL A 314 3.70 2.34 17.06
N ALA A 315 4.49 1.48 16.44
CA ALA A 315 5.80 1.89 15.93
C ALA A 315 5.65 2.85 14.74
N MET A 316 6.47 3.91 14.72
CA MET A 316 6.61 4.71 13.51
C MET A 316 7.30 3.87 12.44
N PRO A 317 6.70 3.70 11.25
CA PRO A 317 7.28 2.85 10.21
C PRO A 317 8.53 3.49 9.59
N ASN A 318 9.51 2.65 9.26
CA ASN A 318 10.66 3.07 8.47
C ASN A 318 10.26 3.17 6.99
N THR A 319 10.05 4.39 6.50
CA THR A 319 9.57 4.64 5.13
C THR A 319 10.69 4.71 4.09
N LYS A 320 11.93 4.35 4.46
CA LYS A 320 13.11 4.27 3.60
C LYS A 320 13.39 5.57 2.83
N LEU A 321 13.33 6.69 3.54
CA LEU A 321 13.58 8.01 2.97
C LEU A 321 15.08 8.28 2.81
N GLU A 322 15.41 8.99 1.75
CA GLU A 322 16.76 9.53 1.55
C GLU A 322 17.01 10.76 2.44
N ASP A 323 18.29 11.07 2.73
CA ASP A 323 18.64 12.18 3.63
C ASP A 323 18.08 13.53 3.15
N ALA A 324 18.08 13.76 1.84
CA ALA A 324 17.51 14.97 1.24
C ALA A 324 16.01 15.10 1.50
N ASP A 325 15.25 14.01 1.38
CA ASP A 325 13.81 13.98 1.63
C ASP A 325 13.48 14.24 3.11
N VAL A 326 14.30 13.70 4.01
CA VAL A 326 14.16 13.93 5.46
C VAL A 326 14.35 15.40 5.81
N GLU A 327 15.36 16.07 5.23
CA GLU A 327 15.59 17.50 5.44
C GLU A 327 14.42 18.34 4.92
N LEU A 328 13.96 18.05 3.72
CA LEU A 328 12.80 18.74 3.12
C LEU A 328 11.53 18.57 3.97
N LEU A 329 11.29 17.37 4.50
CA LEU A 329 10.15 17.11 5.39
C LEU A 329 10.25 17.91 6.71
N ILE A 330 11.42 17.99 7.33
CA ILE A 330 11.61 18.78 8.55
C ILE A 330 11.30 20.26 8.27
N ASP A 331 11.83 20.81 7.18
CA ASP A 331 11.58 22.20 6.79
C ASP A 331 10.10 22.44 6.42
N PHE A 332 9.44 21.47 5.77
CA PHE A 332 8.03 21.54 5.48
C PHE A 332 7.18 21.59 6.76
N ILE A 333 7.46 20.71 7.73
CA ILE A 333 6.74 20.66 9.01
C ILE A 333 6.92 21.99 9.78
N ASP A 334 8.11 22.56 9.77
CA ASP A 334 8.41 23.85 10.41
C ASP A 334 7.61 24.98 9.73
N ARG A 335 7.61 25.03 8.41
CA ARG A 335 6.87 26.02 7.62
C ARG A 335 5.37 25.94 7.84
N GLU A 336 4.82 24.73 7.82
CA GLU A 336 3.38 24.52 8.03
C GLU A 336 2.97 24.82 9.49
N SER A 337 3.82 24.53 10.47
CA SER A 337 3.60 24.91 11.88
C SER A 337 3.48 26.41 12.04
N LYS A 338 4.36 27.18 11.42
CA LYS A 338 4.34 28.68 11.44
C LYS A 338 3.12 29.22 10.70
N SER A 339 2.74 28.64 9.58
CA SER A 339 1.57 29.02 8.82
C SER A 339 0.26 28.76 9.60
N ALA A 340 0.16 27.63 10.27
CA ALA A 340 -0.98 27.30 11.12
C ALA A 340 -1.14 28.28 12.31
N ALA A 341 -0.01 28.71 12.89
CA ALA A 341 -0.01 29.71 13.93
C ALA A 341 -0.48 31.09 13.45
N ALA A 342 -0.02 31.51 12.26
CA ALA A 342 -0.37 32.82 11.67
C ALA A 342 -1.85 32.94 11.28
N LEU A 343 -2.46 31.82 10.81
CA LEU A 343 -3.86 31.79 10.35
C LEU A 343 -4.87 31.51 11.47
N GLY A 344 -4.43 31.22 12.68
CA GLY A 344 -5.28 30.79 13.81
C GLY A 344 -6.02 29.46 13.56
N ARG A 345 -5.71 28.77 12.48
CA ARG A 345 -6.23 27.46 12.12
C ARG A 345 -5.25 26.70 11.23
N PRO A 346 -5.18 25.37 11.35
CA PRO A 346 -4.33 24.56 10.46
C PRO A 346 -4.85 24.59 9.01
N ARG A 347 -3.91 24.59 8.08
CA ARG A 347 -4.22 24.43 6.65
C ARG A 347 -4.81 23.04 6.39
N THR A 348 -5.87 22.95 5.60
CA THR A 348 -6.37 21.68 5.08
C THR A 348 -5.44 21.19 3.98
N LEU A 349 -4.69 20.13 4.24
CA LEU A 349 -3.99 19.36 3.22
C LEU A 349 -4.98 18.44 2.50
N PRO A 350 -4.77 18.11 1.24
CA PRO A 350 -5.69 17.33 0.41
C PRO A 350 -5.95 15.91 0.90
#